data_5779f35a81d33ab3a83a6bbebdcce1b0
#
_entry.id   5779f35a81d33ab3a83a6bbebdcce1b0
#
_cell.length_a   1.000
_cell.length_b   1.000
_cell.length_c   1.000
_cell.angle_alpha   90.00
_cell.angle_beta   90.00
_cell.angle_gamma   90.00
#
_symmetry.space_group_name_H-M   'P 1'
#
loop_
_entity.id
_entity.type
_entity.pdbx_description
1 polymer ?
#
loop_
_entity_poly.entity_id
_entity_poly.type
_entity_poly.pdbx_seq_one_letter_code
_entity_poly.pdbx_strand_id
1 'polypeptide(L)'
;YYFSIQSIPDYKTSYLIENKIEDIEIVRDNKGVPHIFGSSNDDVYFGLGFSHAQDRLWQMMLTRRTAQGRLSEIFGEETVKSDEFIRRLGIYEIAGQTLQHQTKEATNALVSYSNGINAWLKILNKKALGRGAPEFFLFKPEIEPFLFDPPKNVISDYPQFSVSTSYADFQKKLEAC
;
A
#
# COMPACT_ATOMS: atom_id res chain seq x y z
N TYR A 1 21.88 10.43 7.13
CA TYR A 1 21.09 11.67 7.17
C TYR A 1 20.50 12.00 5.80
N TYR A 2 21.31 12.07 4.74
CA TYR A 2 20.85 12.37 3.38
C TYR A 2 19.80 11.37 2.88
N PHE A 3 20.07 10.07 2.99
CA PHE A 3 19.15 9.01 2.58
C PHE A 3 17.86 9.00 3.41
N SER A 4 17.95 9.29 4.71
CA SER A 4 16.76 9.31 5.59
C SER A 4 15.82 10.45 5.22
N ILE A 5 16.32 11.62 4.84
CA ILE A 5 15.49 12.75 4.41
C ILE A 5 14.78 12.44 3.08
N GLN A 6 15.47 11.79 2.14
CA GLN A 6 14.88 11.43 0.86
C GLN A 6 13.80 10.34 0.97
N SER A 7 13.83 9.57 2.05
CA SER A 7 12.85 8.51 2.32
C SER A 7 11.53 9.04 2.89
N ILE A 8 11.48 10.29 3.35
CA ILE A 8 10.25 10.88 3.89
C ILE A 8 9.34 11.27 2.72
N PRO A 9 8.09 10.75 2.67
CA PRO A 9 7.12 11.17 1.67
C PRO A 9 6.79 12.65 1.77
N ASP A 10 6.49 13.28 0.65
CA ASP A 10 5.93 14.63 0.65
C ASP A 10 4.43 14.55 0.90
N TYR A 11 4.03 14.78 2.15
CA TYR A 11 2.62 14.73 2.57
C TYR A 11 1.81 15.97 2.18
N LYS A 12 2.43 16.99 1.58
CA LYS A 12 1.77 18.24 1.18
C LYS A 12 1.49 18.32 -0.30
N THR A 13 1.89 17.32 -1.05
CA THR A 13 1.76 17.28 -2.50
C THR A 13 0.49 16.55 -2.93
N SER A 14 -0.24 17.10 -3.89
CA SER A 14 -1.29 16.38 -4.60
C SER A 14 -0.69 15.43 -5.62
N TYR A 15 -1.15 14.20 -5.64
CA TYR A 15 -0.71 13.17 -6.58
C TYR A 15 -1.82 12.93 -7.61
N LEU A 16 -1.51 13.16 -8.88
CA LEU A 16 -2.36 12.75 -9.99
C LEU A 16 -2.09 11.28 -10.30
N ILE A 17 -3.09 10.45 -10.12
CA ILE A 17 -3.04 9.03 -10.45
C ILE A 17 -3.79 8.85 -11.76
N GLU A 18 -3.08 8.36 -12.78
CA GLU A 18 -3.66 8.13 -14.12
C GLU A 18 -4.95 7.33 -13.98
N ASN A 19 -5.96 7.83 -14.69
CA ASN A 19 -7.22 7.15 -14.90
C ASN A 19 -8.27 7.26 -13.78
N LYS A 20 -8.34 8.34 -12.99
CA LYS A 20 -9.38 8.52 -11.99
C LYS A 20 -10.40 9.63 -12.28
N ILE A 21 -11.65 9.38 -11.82
CA ILE A 21 -12.78 10.31 -11.98
C ILE A 21 -13.08 11.08 -10.68
N GLU A 22 -12.77 10.54 -9.50
CA GLU A 22 -13.12 11.14 -8.21
C GLU A 22 -11.89 11.45 -7.35
N ASP A 23 -12.00 12.48 -6.50
CA ASP A 23 -10.92 12.94 -5.64
C ASP A 23 -10.96 12.21 -4.30
N ILE A 24 -9.82 11.63 -3.91
CA ILE A 24 -9.60 11.12 -2.55
C ILE A 24 -8.74 12.14 -1.82
N GLU A 25 -9.21 12.56 -0.68
CA GLU A 25 -8.47 13.47 0.18
C GLU A 25 -7.90 12.72 1.38
N ILE A 26 -6.58 12.85 1.58
CA ILE A 26 -5.87 12.30 2.73
C ILE A 26 -5.28 13.47 3.49
N VAL A 27 -5.81 13.73 4.66
CA VAL A 27 -5.37 14.83 5.54
C VAL A 27 -4.67 14.24 6.75
N ARG A 28 -3.50 14.75 7.09
CA ARG A 28 -2.78 14.31 8.28
C ARG A 28 -2.91 15.33 9.40
N ASP A 29 -3.25 14.85 10.58
CA ASP A 29 -3.29 15.69 11.77
C ASP A 29 -1.89 16.05 12.27
N ASN A 30 -1.82 16.80 13.39
CA ASN A 30 -0.56 17.23 14.01
C ASN A 30 0.28 16.07 14.60
N LYS A 31 -0.30 14.86 14.71
CA LYS A 31 0.38 13.64 15.12
C LYS A 31 0.76 12.75 13.94
N GLY A 32 0.47 13.20 12.71
CA GLY A 32 0.72 12.47 11.48
C GLY A 32 -0.30 11.37 11.16
N VAL A 33 -1.41 11.29 11.91
CA VAL A 33 -2.47 10.31 11.64
C VAL A 33 -3.23 10.69 10.37
N PRO A 34 -3.32 9.80 9.37
CA PRO A 34 -4.06 10.08 8.14
C PRO A 34 -5.57 9.95 8.37
N HIS A 35 -6.31 10.97 7.95
CA HIS A 35 -7.75 10.97 7.84
C HIS A 35 -8.11 10.93 6.35
N ILE A 36 -8.91 9.94 5.97
CA ILE A 36 -9.19 9.63 4.56
C ILE A 36 -10.65 9.92 4.27
N PHE A 37 -10.87 10.74 3.24
CA PHE A 37 -12.19 11.10 2.75
C PHE A 37 -12.31 10.66 1.29
N GLY A 38 -13.39 9.97 0.98
CA GLY A 38 -13.72 9.49 -0.36
C GLY A 38 -15.21 9.41 -0.56
N SER A 39 -15.67 9.37 -1.81
CA SER A 39 -17.09 9.32 -2.17
C SER A 39 -17.70 7.94 -1.98
N SER A 40 -16.86 6.91 -1.91
CA SER A 40 -17.26 5.51 -1.75
C SER A 40 -16.37 4.77 -0.76
N ASN A 41 -16.79 3.59 -0.31
CA ASN A 41 -15.95 2.69 0.49
C ASN A 41 -14.68 2.29 -0.26
N ASP A 42 -14.77 2.07 -1.55
CA ASP A 42 -13.62 1.70 -2.38
C ASP A 42 -12.56 2.81 -2.42
N ASP A 43 -12.99 4.09 -2.43
CA ASP A 43 -12.09 5.25 -2.33
C ASP A 43 -11.37 5.28 -0.98
N VAL A 44 -12.10 5.03 0.09
CA VAL A 44 -11.52 4.99 1.44
C VAL A 44 -10.49 3.86 1.56
N TYR A 45 -10.79 2.67 1.06
CA TYR A 45 -9.84 1.56 1.06
C TYR A 45 -8.62 1.83 0.17
N PHE A 46 -8.81 2.47 -0.96
CA PHE A 46 -7.69 2.90 -1.80
C PHE A 46 -6.79 3.91 -1.05
N GLY A 47 -7.38 4.96 -0.48
CA GLY A 47 -6.65 5.95 0.31
C GLY A 47 -5.91 5.33 1.50
N LEU A 48 -6.52 4.33 2.15
CA LEU A 48 -5.90 3.56 3.23
C LEU A 48 -4.66 2.81 2.74
N GLY A 49 -4.76 2.09 1.62
CA GLY A 49 -3.64 1.37 1.03
C GLY A 49 -2.50 2.31 0.62
N PHE A 50 -2.84 3.45 0.03
CA PHE A 50 -1.90 4.49 -0.35
C PHE A 50 -1.15 5.06 0.86
N SER A 51 -1.87 5.42 1.94
CA SER A 51 -1.30 5.94 3.18
C SER A 51 -0.41 4.92 3.89
N HIS A 52 -0.85 3.66 3.97
CA HIS A 52 -0.05 2.60 4.55
C HIS A 52 1.25 2.38 3.77
N ALA A 53 1.20 2.44 2.45
CA ALA A 53 2.39 2.32 1.60
C ALA A 53 3.33 3.52 1.78
N GLN A 54 2.80 4.73 1.96
CA GLN A 54 3.64 5.89 2.28
C GLN A 54 4.40 5.71 3.60
N ASP A 55 3.75 5.18 4.63
CA ASP A 55 4.26 5.18 5.99
C ASP A 55 4.98 3.89 6.37
N ARG A 56 4.58 2.75 5.81
CA ARG A 56 4.94 1.41 6.29
C ARG A 56 5.36 0.42 5.20
N LEU A 57 5.75 0.89 4.01
CA LEU A 57 6.03 0.03 2.87
C LEU A 57 7.03 -1.10 3.20
N TRP A 58 8.13 -0.78 3.90
CA TRP A 58 9.10 -1.77 4.31
C TRP A 58 8.49 -2.87 5.19
N GLN A 59 7.75 -2.46 6.22
CA GLN A 59 7.07 -3.39 7.12
C GLN A 59 6.06 -4.27 6.38
N MET A 60 5.27 -3.69 5.47
CA MET A 60 4.29 -4.43 4.66
C MET A 60 4.99 -5.45 3.77
N MET A 61 6.10 -5.08 3.16
CA MET A 61 6.88 -5.96 2.31
C MET A 61 7.51 -7.12 3.10
N LEU A 62 8.04 -6.85 4.29
CA LEU A 62 8.56 -7.89 5.18
C LEU A 62 7.46 -8.86 5.64
N THR A 63 6.31 -8.34 6.08
CA THR A 63 5.17 -9.15 6.51
C THR A 63 4.70 -10.07 5.38
N ARG A 64 4.60 -9.55 4.17
CA ARG A 64 4.25 -10.35 2.98
C ARG A 64 5.28 -11.45 2.71
N ARG A 65 6.58 -11.13 2.71
CA ARG A 65 7.63 -12.13 2.52
C ARG A 65 7.66 -13.16 3.62
N THR A 66 7.41 -12.76 4.87
CA THR A 66 7.26 -13.70 5.98
C THR A 66 6.13 -14.69 5.71
N ALA A 67 4.94 -14.21 5.34
CA ALA A 67 3.80 -15.07 5.03
C ALA A 67 4.04 -16.01 3.84
N GLN A 68 4.92 -15.63 2.89
CA GLN A 68 5.32 -16.43 1.75
C GLN A 68 6.48 -17.40 2.06
N GLY A 69 7.13 -17.30 3.24
CA GLY A 69 8.37 -18.02 3.55
C GLY A 69 9.52 -17.61 2.63
N ARG A 70 9.74 -16.30 2.46
CA ARG A 70 10.73 -15.70 1.54
C ARG A 70 11.63 -14.66 2.21
N LEU A 71 11.78 -14.73 3.55
CA LEU A 71 12.67 -13.82 4.27
C LEU A 71 14.14 -14.01 3.90
N SER A 72 14.55 -15.22 3.56
CA SER A 72 15.93 -15.54 3.20
C SER A 72 16.41 -14.83 1.92
N GLU A 73 15.50 -14.35 1.08
CA GLU A 73 15.87 -13.51 -0.07
C GLU A 73 16.46 -12.16 0.35
N ILE A 74 16.19 -11.72 1.58
CA ILE A 74 16.67 -10.44 2.13
C ILE A 74 17.77 -10.68 3.18
N PHE A 75 17.54 -11.61 4.11
CA PHE A 75 18.38 -11.82 5.28
C PHE A 75 19.33 -13.02 5.16
N GLY A 76 19.24 -13.77 4.06
CA GLY A 76 20.15 -14.87 3.79
C GLY A 76 19.86 -16.12 4.63
N GLU A 77 20.91 -16.92 4.84
CA GLU A 77 20.84 -18.28 5.38
C GLU A 77 20.20 -18.36 6.78
N GLU A 78 20.34 -17.33 7.60
CA GLU A 78 19.83 -17.33 8.96
C GLU A 78 18.30 -17.46 9.05
N THR A 79 17.58 -17.07 8.00
CA THR A 79 16.11 -17.12 7.96
C THR A 79 15.55 -18.30 7.17
N VAL A 80 16.38 -19.15 6.56
CA VAL A 80 15.94 -20.29 5.76
C VAL A 80 15.06 -21.26 6.55
N LYS A 81 15.43 -21.58 7.80
CA LYS A 81 14.62 -22.46 8.64
C LYS A 81 13.24 -21.91 8.94
N SER A 82 13.13 -20.59 9.11
CA SER A 82 11.86 -19.92 9.30
C SER A 82 11.01 -19.98 8.03
N ASP A 83 11.64 -19.75 6.87
CA ASP A 83 10.95 -19.85 5.58
C ASP A 83 10.44 -21.27 5.32
N GLU A 84 11.25 -22.29 5.57
CA GLU A 84 10.83 -23.69 5.45
C GLU A 84 9.62 -24.01 6.35
N PHE A 85 9.65 -23.54 7.59
CA PHE A 85 8.54 -23.76 8.54
C PHE A 85 7.24 -23.10 8.01
N ILE A 86 7.29 -21.84 7.60
CA ILE A 86 6.12 -21.12 7.06
C ILE A 86 5.57 -21.80 5.81
N ARG A 87 6.45 -22.23 4.89
CA ARG A 87 6.04 -22.94 3.66
C ARG A 87 5.36 -24.28 3.98
N ARG A 88 5.86 -25.02 4.99
CA ARG A 88 5.22 -26.27 5.43
C ARG A 88 3.82 -26.05 6.02
N LEU A 89 3.56 -24.89 6.63
CA LEU A 89 2.23 -24.52 7.12
C LEU A 89 1.24 -24.20 5.98
N GLY A 90 1.72 -23.83 4.80
CA GLY A 90 0.89 -23.54 3.63
C GLY A 90 -0.06 -22.36 3.81
N ILE A 91 0.25 -21.42 4.73
CA ILE A 91 -0.66 -20.32 5.08
C ILE A 91 -0.96 -19.43 3.88
N TYR A 92 0.05 -19.17 3.05
CA TYR A 92 -0.11 -18.30 1.88
C TYR A 92 -1.02 -18.90 0.83
N GLU A 93 -0.89 -20.20 0.58
CA GLU A 93 -1.73 -20.96 -0.34
C GLU A 93 -3.18 -21.05 0.16
N ILE A 94 -3.35 -21.31 1.46
CA ILE A 94 -4.67 -21.34 2.11
C ILE A 94 -5.34 -19.96 2.01
N ALA A 95 -4.60 -18.89 2.27
CA ALA A 95 -5.12 -17.53 2.13
C ALA A 95 -5.60 -17.25 0.71
N GLY A 96 -4.84 -17.67 -0.32
CA GLY A 96 -5.24 -17.57 -1.72
C GLY A 96 -6.54 -18.31 -2.05
N GLN A 97 -6.69 -19.52 -1.52
CA GLN A 97 -7.94 -20.30 -1.70
C GLN A 97 -9.14 -19.65 -0.99
N THR A 98 -8.90 -19.06 0.17
CA THR A 98 -9.95 -18.40 0.96
C THR A 98 -10.56 -17.19 0.25
N LEU A 99 -9.82 -16.56 -0.66
CA LEU A 99 -10.31 -15.41 -1.45
C LEU A 99 -11.53 -15.75 -2.30
N GLN A 100 -11.61 -16.97 -2.81
CA GLN A 100 -12.73 -17.43 -3.63
C GLN A 100 -14.05 -17.52 -2.86
N HIS A 101 -13.97 -17.56 -1.54
CA HIS A 101 -15.12 -17.67 -0.63
C HIS A 101 -15.49 -16.33 0.03
N GLN A 102 -14.78 -15.26 -0.30
CA GLN A 102 -15.08 -13.94 0.22
C GLN A 102 -16.32 -13.33 -0.43
N THR A 103 -16.97 -12.42 0.29
CA THR A 103 -18.05 -11.61 -0.28
C THR A 103 -17.49 -10.66 -1.36
N LYS A 104 -18.35 -10.26 -2.31
CA LYS A 104 -17.95 -9.28 -3.32
C LYS A 104 -17.44 -7.98 -2.70
N GLU A 105 -18.07 -7.54 -1.62
CA GLU A 105 -17.69 -6.33 -0.88
C GLU A 105 -16.28 -6.46 -0.28
N ALA A 106 -15.98 -7.58 0.39
CA ALA A 106 -14.65 -7.83 0.94
C ALA A 106 -13.58 -7.91 -0.17
N THR A 107 -13.92 -8.54 -1.30
CA THR A 107 -13.03 -8.63 -2.46
C THR A 107 -12.74 -7.24 -3.03
N ASN A 108 -13.76 -6.39 -3.20
CA ASN A 108 -13.60 -5.02 -3.69
C ASN A 108 -12.70 -4.21 -2.75
N ALA A 109 -12.92 -4.30 -1.43
CA ALA A 109 -12.11 -3.62 -0.43
C ALA A 109 -10.63 -4.00 -0.53
N LEU A 110 -10.32 -5.30 -0.66
CA LEU A 110 -8.95 -5.80 -0.81
C LEU A 110 -8.29 -5.35 -2.10
N VAL A 111 -9.04 -5.33 -3.20
CA VAL A 111 -8.55 -4.84 -4.50
C VAL A 111 -8.27 -3.34 -4.43
N SER A 112 -9.20 -2.55 -3.92
CA SER A 112 -9.03 -1.10 -3.79
C SER A 112 -7.84 -0.76 -2.90
N TYR A 113 -7.68 -1.45 -1.78
CA TYR A 113 -6.53 -1.32 -0.90
C TYR A 113 -5.20 -1.63 -1.62
N SER A 114 -5.13 -2.74 -2.35
CA SER A 114 -3.94 -3.13 -3.12
C SER A 114 -3.62 -2.14 -4.24
N ASN A 115 -4.65 -1.59 -4.90
CA ASN A 115 -4.48 -0.56 -5.91
C ASN A 115 -3.90 0.73 -5.32
N GLY A 116 -4.30 1.12 -4.10
CA GLY A 116 -3.71 2.25 -3.37
C GLY A 116 -2.21 2.04 -3.11
N ILE A 117 -1.81 0.87 -2.63
CA ILE A 117 -0.39 0.53 -2.44
C ILE A 117 0.37 0.62 -3.77
N ASN A 118 -0.17 0.01 -4.84
CA ASN A 118 0.48 -0.02 -6.13
C ASN A 118 0.58 1.37 -6.78
N ALA A 119 -0.37 2.26 -6.51
CA ALA A 119 -0.30 3.64 -6.94
C ALA A 119 0.90 4.37 -6.31
N TRP A 120 1.14 4.19 -5.00
CA TRP A 120 2.33 4.71 -4.35
C TRP A 120 3.63 4.13 -4.92
N LEU A 121 3.68 2.81 -5.15
CA LEU A 121 4.83 2.15 -5.78
C LEU A 121 5.15 2.72 -7.17
N LYS A 122 4.14 3.01 -7.99
CA LYS A 122 4.33 3.66 -9.29
C LYS A 122 4.96 5.05 -9.16
N ILE A 123 4.55 5.83 -8.16
CA ILE A 123 5.12 7.16 -7.88
C ILE A 123 6.59 7.02 -7.46
N LEU A 124 6.91 6.09 -6.56
CA LEU A 124 8.29 5.81 -6.15
C LEU A 124 9.18 5.44 -7.33
N ASN A 125 8.72 4.55 -8.20
CA ASN A 125 9.48 4.10 -9.36
C ASN A 125 9.69 5.21 -10.40
N LYS A 126 8.70 6.06 -10.64
CA LYS A 126 8.81 7.20 -11.57
C LYS A 126 9.79 8.25 -11.05
N LYS A 127 9.86 8.48 -9.78
CA LYS A 127 10.77 9.48 -9.16
C LYS A 127 12.19 8.96 -8.92
N ALA A 128 12.51 7.74 -9.34
CA ALA A 128 13.81 7.06 -9.52
C ALA A 128 14.91 7.23 -8.44
N LEU A 129 14.67 7.95 -7.36
CA LEU A 129 15.68 8.29 -6.35
C LEU A 129 15.41 7.67 -4.97
N GLY A 130 14.73 6.51 -4.94
CA GLY A 130 14.61 5.73 -3.74
C GLY A 130 13.89 6.43 -2.59
N ARG A 131 12.83 7.18 -2.88
CA ARG A 131 11.91 7.68 -1.86
C ARG A 131 11.02 6.54 -1.36
N GLY A 132 11.65 5.55 -0.79
CA GLY A 132 11.05 4.49 -0.01
C GLY A 132 11.63 4.51 1.38
N ALA A 133 11.38 3.47 2.17
CA ALA A 133 12.01 3.34 3.46
C ALA A 133 13.55 3.27 3.32
N PRO A 134 14.31 3.77 4.31
CA PRO A 134 15.79 3.74 4.28
C PRO A 134 16.35 2.33 4.08
N GLU A 135 15.63 1.31 4.52
CA GLU A 135 15.98 -0.09 4.40
C GLU A 135 16.12 -0.56 2.95
N PHE A 136 15.41 0.05 2.01
CA PHE A 136 15.55 -0.27 0.58
C PHE A 136 16.94 0.04 0.03
N PHE A 137 17.63 1.02 0.60
CA PHE A 137 19.01 1.32 0.24
C PHE A 137 20.01 0.29 0.79
N LEU A 138 19.71 -0.27 1.97
CA LEU A 138 20.57 -1.25 2.63
C LEU A 138 20.43 -2.64 2.00
N PHE A 139 19.22 -3.10 1.83
CA PHE A 139 18.93 -4.48 1.42
C PHE A 139 18.63 -4.62 -0.07
N LYS A 140 18.33 -3.52 -0.77
CA LYS A 140 18.01 -3.49 -2.22
C LYS A 140 17.08 -4.62 -2.67
N PRO A 141 16.01 -4.92 -1.93
CA PRO A 141 15.10 -5.98 -2.31
C PRO A 141 14.36 -5.62 -3.59
N GLU A 142 13.98 -6.61 -4.35
CA GLU A 142 13.04 -6.43 -5.45
C GLU A 142 11.67 -6.02 -4.90
N ILE A 143 11.14 -4.89 -5.37
CA ILE A 143 9.82 -4.39 -4.98
C ILE A 143 8.80 -4.95 -5.95
N GLU A 144 8.18 -6.04 -5.56
CA GLU A 144 7.08 -6.63 -6.30
C GLU A 144 5.78 -5.86 -6.06
N PRO A 145 4.92 -5.69 -7.11
CA PRO A 145 3.59 -5.12 -6.93
C PRO A 145 2.79 -5.93 -5.91
N PHE A 146 1.97 -5.27 -5.15
CA PHE A 146 0.98 -5.92 -4.31
C PHE A 146 -0.16 -6.38 -5.23
N LEU A 147 -0.06 -7.61 -5.68
CA LEU A 147 -1.13 -8.24 -6.44
C LEU A 147 -2.10 -8.88 -5.44
N PHE A 148 -3.26 -8.29 -5.33
CA PHE A 148 -4.46 -9.04 -5.11
C PHE A 148 -4.92 -9.46 -6.49
N ASP A 149 -4.80 -10.74 -6.81
CA ASP A 149 -5.21 -11.28 -8.11
C ASP A 149 -6.68 -11.74 -7.99
N PRO A 150 -7.65 -10.82 -8.17
CA PRO A 150 -9.03 -11.25 -8.25
C PRO A 150 -9.19 -12.12 -9.49
N PRO A 151 -10.18 -13.01 -9.53
CA PRO A 151 -10.46 -13.77 -10.73
C PRO A 151 -10.56 -12.82 -11.92
N LYS A 152 -9.86 -13.12 -13.01
CA LYS A 152 -9.55 -12.27 -14.17
C LYS A 152 -10.70 -11.46 -14.78
N ASN A 153 -11.93 -11.70 -14.35
CA ASN A 153 -13.14 -11.05 -14.85
C ASN A 153 -13.54 -9.76 -14.12
N VAL A 154 -12.79 -9.35 -13.08
CA VAL A 154 -13.16 -8.19 -12.23
C VAL A 154 -12.25 -6.98 -12.48
N ILE A 155 -11.18 -7.11 -13.27
CA ILE A 155 -10.14 -6.07 -13.41
C ILE A 155 -10.56 -4.90 -14.34
N SER A 156 -11.61 -5.06 -15.16
CA SER A 156 -11.95 -4.08 -16.19
C SER A 156 -12.75 -2.86 -15.71
N ASP A 157 -13.34 -2.90 -14.52
CA ASP A 157 -14.36 -1.91 -14.12
C ASP A 157 -13.99 -1.04 -12.91
N TYR A 158 -12.70 -0.96 -12.52
CA TYR A 158 -12.33 -0.12 -11.37
C TYR A 158 -12.17 1.35 -11.74
N PRO A 159 -12.83 2.24 -10.97
CA PRO A 159 -12.66 3.68 -11.11
C PRO A 159 -11.24 4.10 -10.69
N GLN A 160 -10.83 5.18 -11.24
CA GLN A 160 -9.47 5.68 -11.20
C GLN A 160 -9.41 6.92 -10.27
N PHE A 161 -8.36 7.05 -9.41
CA PHE A 161 -8.37 7.96 -8.25
C PHE A 161 -7.30 9.07 -8.27
N SER A 162 -7.62 10.31 -7.87
CA SER A 162 -6.65 11.33 -7.47
C SER A 162 -6.56 11.42 -5.93
N VAL A 163 -5.38 11.67 -5.41
CA VAL A 163 -5.16 11.85 -3.97
C VAL A 163 -4.67 13.26 -3.71
N SER A 164 -5.43 14.04 -2.94
CA SER A 164 -5.05 15.35 -2.45
C SER A 164 -4.72 15.28 -0.95
N THR A 165 -3.64 15.91 -0.53
CA THR A 165 -3.25 15.99 0.88
C THR A 165 -3.08 17.45 1.28
N SER A 166 -3.98 17.97 2.13
CA SER A 166 -3.89 19.34 2.66
C SER A 166 -4.30 19.39 4.12
N TYR A 167 -3.48 20.01 4.94
CA TYR A 167 -3.79 20.22 6.37
C TYR A 167 -4.80 21.36 6.58
N ALA A 168 -4.83 22.35 5.69
CA ALA A 168 -5.64 23.56 5.87
C ALA A 168 -7.16 23.31 5.79
N ASP A 169 -7.58 22.28 5.05
CA ASP A 169 -9.00 21.96 4.89
C ASP A 169 -9.55 21.03 5.97
N PHE A 170 -8.67 20.40 6.74
CA PHE A 170 -9.06 19.48 7.80
C PHE A 170 -9.81 20.16 8.94
N GLN A 171 -9.33 21.32 9.40
CA GLN A 171 -10.01 22.06 10.48
C GLN A 171 -11.41 22.52 10.05
N LYS A 172 -11.58 22.96 8.81
CA LYS A 172 -12.90 23.35 8.29
C LYS A 172 -13.90 22.17 8.21
N LYS A 173 -13.40 20.97 7.92
CA LYS A 173 -14.27 19.77 7.87
C LYS A 173 -14.61 19.23 9.25
N LEU A 174 -13.70 19.33 10.22
CA LEU A 174 -14.00 18.98 11.62
C LEU A 174 -15.01 19.92 12.27
N GLU A 175 -14.99 21.20 11.90
CA GLU A 175 -15.97 22.19 12.37
C GLU A 175 -17.34 22.05 11.69
N ALA A 176 -17.43 21.33 10.59
CA ALA A 176 -18.67 21.09 9.83
C ALA A 176 -19.37 19.77 10.20
N CYS A 177 -18.77 18.92 11.02
CA CYS A 177 -19.33 17.69 11.60
C CYS A 177 -19.79 17.90 13.03
#